data_388e9b871c45684aed291290dc8027a4
#
_entry.id   388e9b871c45684aed291290dc8027a4
#
_cell.length_a   1.000
_cell.length_b   1.000
_cell.length_c   1.000
_cell.angle_alpha   90.00
_cell.angle_beta   90.00
_cell.angle_gamma   90.00
#
_symmetry.space_group_name_H-M   'P 1'
#
loop_
_entity.id
_entity.type
_entity.pdbx_description
1 polymer ?
#
loop_
_entity_poly.entity_id
_entity_poly.type
_entity_poly.pdbx_seq_one_letter_code
_entity_poly.pdbx_strand_id
1 'polypeptide(L)'
;QLALQGADVIKVERPGTGDLARQLRADPALNQKFMGTSFMAQNAGKRSITLDLQKPDGKAVFKSLVKTADVVVENFRPGVMDRLALGHDELKKVKPSIIYCALSGFGQDGPLSKNPAYDQIVQGLSGVMSVTGDAESAPLRVGYPIADTIGGMTAAFAVTTALVKTGRTGEGEFIDVSMLESTLVTMGWVVSNFLISGREPQPLGNENFTAAPSEIGRA
;
A
#
# COMPACT_ATOMS: atom_id res chain seq x y z
N GLN A 1 -7.00 -6.03 5.06
CA GLN A 1 -8.17 -6.50 4.30
C GLN A 1 -8.13 -8.02 4.12
N LEU A 2 -7.08 -8.61 3.49
CA LEU A 2 -7.05 -10.06 3.20
C LEU A 2 -7.29 -10.94 4.42
N ALA A 3 -6.66 -10.64 5.57
CA ALA A 3 -6.89 -11.38 6.81
C ALA A 3 -8.36 -11.29 7.28
N LEU A 4 -9.00 -10.14 7.14
CA LEU A 4 -10.41 -9.95 7.47
C LEU A 4 -11.36 -10.70 6.51
N GLN A 5 -10.86 -11.08 5.33
CA GLN A 5 -11.58 -11.89 4.34
C GLN A 5 -11.25 -13.39 4.44
N GLY A 6 -10.55 -13.81 5.50
CA GLY A 6 -10.27 -15.22 5.80
C GLY A 6 -8.90 -15.73 5.34
N ALA A 7 -8.04 -14.90 4.78
CA ALA A 7 -6.68 -15.32 4.47
C ALA A 7 -5.86 -15.55 5.76
N ASP A 8 -5.06 -16.63 5.80
CA ASP A 8 -4.07 -16.85 6.85
C ASP A 8 -2.85 -15.96 6.59
N VAL A 9 -2.73 -14.87 7.33
CA VAL A 9 -1.67 -13.87 7.15
C VAL A 9 -0.66 -13.93 8.27
N ILE A 10 0.60 -14.16 7.92
CA ILE A 10 1.75 -14.12 8.83
C ILE A 10 2.49 -12.81 8.60
N LYS A 11 2.51 -11.94 9.60
CA LYS A 11 3.30 -10.72 9.60
C LYS A 11 4.70 -11.01 10.12
N VAL A 12 5.69 -10.83 9.26
CA VAL A 12 7.11 -10.92 9.63
C VAL A 12 7.57 -9.56 10.10
N GLU A 13 8.10 -9.49 11.30
CA GLU A 13 8.52 -8.25 11.95
C GLU A 13 9.98 -8.32 12.40
N ARG A 14 10.60 -7.15 12.56
CA ARG A 14 11.97 -7.06 13.08
C ARG A 14 12.00 -7.39 14.57
N PRO A 15 12.95 -8.20 15.06
CA PRO A 15 13.11 -8.45 16.49
C PRO A 15 13.35 -7.15 17.29
N GLY A 16 12.79 -7.08 18.48
CA GLY A 16 12.93 -5.98 19.43
C GLY A 16 12.07 -4.76 19.13
N THR A 17 12.08 -4.25 17.92
CA THR A 17 11.33 -3.01 17.57
C THR A 17 9.95 -3.30 16.96
N GLY A 18 9.79 -4.42 16.27
CA GLY A 18 8.57 -4.72 15.53
C GLY A 18 8.30 -3.75 14.39
N ASP A 19 7.04 -3.59 14.04
CA ASP A 19 6.53 -2.61 13.10
C ASP A 19 6.48 -1.22 13.75
N LEU A 20 6.85 -0.17 13.01
CA LEU A 20 6.78 1.21 13.48
C LEU A 20 5.38 1.59 13.99
N ALA A 21 4.31 1.09 13.37
CA ALA A 21 2.94 1.37 13.76
C ALA A 21 2.60 0.89 15.18
N ARG A 22 3.39 -0.03 15.77
CA ARG A 22 3.20 -0.48 17.15
C ARG A 22 3.40 0.63 18.19
N GLN A 23 4.17 1.65 17.83
CA GLN A 23 4.48 2.79 18.71
C GLN A 23 3.88 4.11 18.21
N LEU A 24 2.98 4.05 17.21
CA LEU A 24 2.35 5.23 16.65
C LEU A 24 0.95 5.44 17.19
N ARG A 25 0.73 6.68 17.61
CA ARG A 25 -0.54 7.36 17.89
C ARG A 25 -1.26 7.06 19.20
N ALA A 26 -2.10 8.02 19.50
CA ALA A 26 -3.16 8.31 20.45
C ALA A 26 -2.85 8.01 21.91
N ASP A 27 -2.51 6.79 22.30
CA ASP A 27 -2.37 6.41 23.70
C ASP A 27 -0.90 6.05 24.03
N PRO A 28 -0.19 6.88 24.82
CA PRO A 28 1.19 6.60 25.20
C PRO A 28 1.36 5.28 25.98
N ALA A 29 0.37 4.88 26.77
CA ALA A 29 0.43 3.64 27.53
C ALA A 29 0.32 2.40 26.63
N LEU A 30 -0.49 2.47 25.58
CA LEU A 30 -0.57 1.43 24.56
C LEU A 30 0.71 1.39 23.70
N ASN A 31 1.26 2.54 23.34
CA ASN A 31 2.51 2.62 22.59
C ASN A 31 3.68 1.97 23.33
N GLN A 32 3.81 2.20 24.65
CA GLN A 32 4.81 1.54 25.49
C GLN A 32 4.66 0.01 25.52
N LYS A 33 3.44 -0.49 25.32
CA LYS A 33 3.14 -1.93 25.24
C LYS A 33 3.22 -2.47 23.81
N PHE A 34 3.71 -1.71 22.84
CA PHE A 34 3.72 -2.07 21.42
C PHE A 34 2.33 -2.38 20.82
N MET A 35 1.29 -1.76 21.40
CA MET A 35 -0.12 -1.90 21.01
C MET A 35 -0.69 -0.60 20.45
N GLY A 36 0.12 0.15 19.68
CA GLY A 36 -0.32 1.39 19.06
C GLY A 36 -1.61 1.23 18.26
N THR A 37 -2.53 2.19 18.35
CA THR A 37 -3.85 2.11 17.71
C THR A 37 -3.79 1.95 16.21
N SER A 38 -2.79 2.55 15.54
CA SER A 38 -2.54 2.32 14.10
C SER A 38 -2.20 0.86 13.79
N PHE A 39 -1.39 0.21 14.64
CA PHE A 39 -1.06 -1.19 14.47
C PHE A 39 -2.29 -2.08 14.65
N MET A 40 -3.07 -1.86 15.72
CA MET A 40 -4.26 -2.65 16.01
C MET A 40 -5.29 -2.57 14.87
N ALA A 41 -5.54 -1.36 14.35
CA ALA A 41 -6.50 -1.15 13.28
C ALA A 41 -6.13 -1.87 11.96
N GLN A 42 -4.82 -2.01 11.69
CA GLN A 42 -4.35 -2.56 10.42
C GLN A 42 -3.97 -4.03 10.47
N ASN A 43 -3.87 -4.62 11.67
CA ASN A 43 -3.33 -5.97 11.83
C ASN A 43 -4.29 -6.98 12.47
N ALA A 44 -5.58 -6.65 12.56
CA ALA A 44 -6.59 -7.60 13.03
C ALA A 44 -6.59 -8.89 12.18
N GLY A 45 -6.64 -10.04 12.84
CA GLY A 45 -6.66 -11.35 12.21
C GLY A 45 -5.30 -11.85 11.69
N LYS A 46 -4.20 -11.10 11.85
CA LYS A 46 -2.86 -11.54 11.45
C LYS A 46 -2.15 -12.27 12.59
N ARG A 47 -1.41 -13.32 12.25
CA ARG A 47 -0.38 -13.90 13.12
C ARG A 47 0.93 -13.10 12.96
N SER A 48 1.78 -13.09 13.97
CA SER A 48 3.07 -12.39 13.92
C SER A 48 4.22 -13.32 14.27
N ILE A 49 5.35 -13.14 13.58
CA ILE A 49 6.64 -13.77 13.88
C ILE A 49 7.74 -12.71 13.77
N THR A 50 8.74 -12.79 14.62
CA THR A 50 9.91 -11.91 14.53
C THR A 50 11.07 -12.63 13.87
N LEU A 51 11.62 -12.08 12.79
CA LEU A 51 12.78 -12.59 12.08
C LEU A 51 13.76 -11.44 11.75
N ASP A 52 15.04 -11.68 12.02
CA ASP A 52 16.08 -10.79 11.50
C ASP A 52 16.46 -11.21 10.08
N LEU A 53 15.87 -10.55 9.09
CA LEU A 53 16.11 -10.85 7.68
C LEU A 53 17.52 -10.43 7.20
N GLN A 54 18.34 -9.80 8.03
CA GLN A 54 19.75 -9.55 7.73
C GLN A 54 20.62 -10.76 8.04
N LYS A 55 20.18 -11.65 8.94
CA LYS A 55 20.91 -12.84 9.36
C LYS A 55 20.56 -14.06 8.51
N PRO A 56 21.54 -14.98 8.27
CA PRO A 56 21.30 -16.19 7.49
C PRO A 56 20.17 -17.05 8.05
N ASP A 57 20.11 -17.23 9.36
CA ASP A 57 19.07 -18.05 10.00
C ASP A 57 17.66 -17.46 9.82
N GLY A 58 17.53 -16.13 9.96
CA GLY A 58 16.27 -15.44 9.71
C GLY A 58 15.81 -15.58 8.27
N LYS A 59 16.73 -15.49 7.30
CA LYS A 59 16.44 -15.73 5.88
C LYS A 59 16.03 -17.18 5.61
N ALA A 60 16.70 -18.15 6.25
CA ALA A 60 16.39 -19.57 6.11
C ALA A 60 14.97 -19.88 6.60
N VAL A 61 14.59 -19.34 7.77
CA VAL A 61 13.22 -19.47 8.30
C VAL A 61 12.21 -18.80 7.37
N PHE A 62 12.51 -17.57 6.89
CA PHE A 62 11.63 -16.89 5.94
C PHE A 62 11.41 -17.70 4.65
N LYS A 63 12.49 -18.23 4.04
CA LYS A 63 12.39 -19.11 2.86
C LYS A 63 11.61 -20.39 3.14
N SER A 64 11.66 -20.91 4.37
CA SER A 64 10.84 -22.05 4.77
C SER A 64 9.35 -21.72 4.84
N LEU A 65 8.99 -20.52 5.32
CA LEU A 65 7.61 -20.03 5.26
C LEU A 65 7.14 -19.86 3.81
N VAL A 66 7.99 -19.32 2.93
CA VAL A 66 7.67 -19.14 1.51
C VAL A 66 7.28 -20.44 0.81
N LYS A 67 7.86 -21.59 1.18
CA LYS A 67 7.50 -22.90 0.60
C LYS A 67 6.01 -23.23 0.76
N THR A 68 5.37 -22.75 1.81
CA THR A 68 3.95 -22.98 2.12
C THR A 68 3.06 -21.78 1.87
N ALA A 69 3.62 -20.60 1.65
CA ALA A 69 2.87 -19.38 1.38
C ALA A 69 2.46 -19.29 -0.10
N ASP A 70 1.29 -18.76 -0.39
CA ASP A 70 0.86 -18.48 -1.76
C ASP A 70 1.31 -17.10 -2.23
N VAL A 71 1.48 -16.18 -1.28
CA VAL A 71 1.77 -14.77 -1.55
C VAL A 71 2.84 -14.26 -0.58
N VAL A 72 3.76 -13.46 -1.11
CA VAL A 72 4.64 -12.58 -0.33
C VAL A 72 4.27 -11.14 -0.65
N VAL A 73 4.01 -10.32 0.38
CA VAL A 73 3.77 -8.88 0.23
C VAL A 73 4.84 -8.12 0.99
N GLU A 74 5.43 -7.13 0.36
CA GLU A 74 6.41 -6.26 1.00
C GLU A 74 6.17 -4.79 0.64
N ASN A 75 6.61 -3.90 1.54
CA ASN A 75 6.52 -2.45 1.37
C ASN A 75 7.86 -1.78 1.75
N PHE A 76 8.96 -2.36 1.31
CA PHE A 76 10.28 -1.74 1.44
C PHE A 76 10.56 -0.80 0.27
N ARG A 77 11.62 -0.01 0.39
CA ARG A 77 12.13 0.73 -0.76
C ARG A 77 12.63 -0.24 -1.84
N PRO A 78 12.45 0.08 -3.14
CA PRO A 78 12.94 -0.75 -4.23
C PRO A 78 14.39 -1.24 -4.04
N GLY A 79 14.63 -2.51 -4.33
CA GLY A 79 15.93 -3.16 -4.21
C GLY A 79 16.33 -3.58 -2.78
N VAL A 80 15.54 -3.31 -1.74
CA VAL A 80 15.85 -3.78 -0.37
C VAL A 80 15.78 -5.30 -0.29
N MET A 81 14.70 -5.89 -0.78
CA MET A 81 14.53 -7.35 -0.75
C MET A 81 15.55 -8.07 -1.63
N ASP A 82 15.95 -7.47 -2.75
CA ASP A 82 17.02 -8.03 -3.61
C ASP A 82 18.37 -8.06 -2.87
N ARG A 83 18.74 -6.96 -2.19
CA ARG A 83 19.96 -6.91 -1.37
C ARG A 83 19.93 -7.92 -0.22
N LEU A 84 18.75 -8.30 0.25
CA LEU A 84 18.58 -9.35 1.25
C LEU A 84 18.60 -10.76 0.63
N ALA A 85 18.66 -10.90 -0.69
CA ALA A 85 18.46 -12.16 -1.42
C ALA A 85 17.10 -12.82 -1.10
N LEU A 86 16.07 -11.99 -0.98
CA LEU A 86 14.67 -12.34 -0.71
C LEU A 86 13.71 -11.66 -1.70
N GLY A 87 14.23 -11.09 -2.79
CA GLY A 87 13.43 -10.55 -3.89
C GLY A 87 12.72 -11.63 -4.69
N HIS A 88 11.87 -11.21 -5.61
CA HIS A 88 11.03 -12.10 -6.42
C HIS A 88 11.82 -13.24 -7.07
N ASP A 89 12.92 -12.95 -7.76
CA ASP A 89 13.70 -13.95 -8.49
C ASP A 89 14.29 -15.04 -7.58
N GLU A 90 14.71 -14.65 -6.37
CA GLU A 90 15.22 -15.59 -5.38
C GLU A 90 14.09 -16.44 -4.76
N LEU A 91 12.94 -15.83 -4.49
CA LEU A 91 11.81 -16.58 -3.91
C LEU A 91 11.12 -17.48 -4.94
N LYS A 92 11.10 -17.10 -6.20
CA LYS A 92 10.64 -17.93 -7.32
C LYS A 92 11.43 -19.23 -7.47
N LYS A 93 12.73 -19.22 -7.13
CA LYS A 93 13.54 -20.46 -7.08
C LYS A 93 13.10 -21.40 -5.95
N VAL A 94 12.56 -20.84 -4.85
CA VAL A 94 12.05 -21.62 -3.69
C VAL A 94 10.66 -22.16 -3.97
N LYS A 95 9.79 -21.35 -4.56
CA LYS A 95 8.41 -21.69 -4.95
C LYS A 95 8.06 -21.03 -6.28
N PRO A 96 8.10 -21.76 -7.40
CA PRO A 96 7.82 -21.19 -8.73
C PRO A 96 6.43 -20.56 -8.87
N SER A 97 5.46 -21.03 -8.09
CA SER A 97 4.10 -20.50 -8.07
C SER A 97 3.88 -19.33 -7.08
N ILE A 98 4.96 -18.78 -6.48
CA ILE A 98 4.81 -17.68 -5.54
C ILE A 98 4.33 -16.41 -6.24
N ILE A 99 3.32 -15.78 -5.68
CA ILE A 99 2.91 -14.42 -6.04
C ILE A 99 3.72 -13.47 -5.15
N TYR A 100 4.43 -12.55 -5.78
CA TYR A 100 5.23 -11.55 -5.08
C TYR A 100 4.66 -10.16 -5.35
N CYS A 101 4.15 -9.49 -4.32
CA CYS A 101 3.59 -8.15 -4.41
C CYS A 101 4.52 -7.15 -3.71
N ALA A 102 5.12 -6.27 -4.50
CA ALA A 102 5.92 -5.15 -4.04
C ALA A 102 5.07 -3.88 -4.09
N LEU A 103 4.84 -3.26 -2.93
CA LEU A 103 4.13 -1.98 -2.81
C LEU A 103 5.12 -0.88 -2.47
N SER A 104 5.20 0.18 -3.27
CA SER A 104 6.07 1.31 -3.00
C SER A 104 5.39 2.64 -3.37
N GLY A 105 6.04 3.76 -3.05
CA GLY A 105 5.47 5.08 -3.37
C GLY A 105 5.30 5.32 -4.87
N PHE A 106 6.28 4.88 -5.67
CA PHE A 106 6.40 5.24 -7.08
C PHE A 106 6.63 4.04 -8.02
N GLY A 107 6.45 2.81 -7.56
CA GLY A 107 6.77 1.60 -8.31
C GLY A 107 8.24 1.18 -8.17
N GLN A 108 8.56 0.01 -8.73
CA GLN A 108 9.90 -0.60 -8.65
C GLN A 108 10.87 -0.01 -9.69
N ASP A 109 10.35 0.61 -10.74
CA ASP A 109 11.13 1.26 -11.81
C ASP A 109 10.69 2.72 -12.01
N GLY A 110 11.23 3.36 -13.05
CA GLY A 110 10.94 4.74 -13.39
C GLY A 110 11.77 5.78 -12.63
N PRO A 111 11.64 7.07 -12.99
CA PRO A 111 12.52 8.14 -12.52
C PRO A 111 12.39 8.44 -11.02
N LEU A 112 11.24 8.16 -10.41
CA LEU A 112 10.96 8.43 -9.00
C LEU A 112 11.12 7.21 -8.09
N SER A 113 11.40 6.02 -8.63
CA SER A 113 11.42 4.76 -7.87
C SER A 113 12.32 4.76 -6.64
N LYS A 114 13.42 5.52 -6.69
CA LYS A 114 14.38 5.63 -5.57
C LYS A 114 14.02 6.71 -4.55
N ASN A 115 13.03 7.53 -4.82
CA ASN A 115 12.64 8.62 -3.93
C ASN A 115 11.88 8.09 -2.72
N PRO A 116 12.08 8.70 -1.54
CA PRO A 116 11.25 8.39 -0.39
C PRO A 116 9.83 8.87 -0.63
N ALA A 117 8.86 8.06 -0.24
CA ALA A 117 7.47 8.42 -0.27
C ALA A 117 6.80 8.11 1.07
N TYR A 118 5.94 9.01 1.47
CA TYR A 118 4.92 8.83 2.50
C TYR A 118 3.59 9.28 1.91
N ASP A 119 2.50 8.91 2.53
CA ASP A 119 1.14 9.26 2.12
C ASP A 119 1.00 10.73 1.67
N GLN A 120 1.49 11.67 2.48
CA GLN A 120 1.36 13.10 2.19
C GLN A 120 2.14 13.54 0.93
N ILE A 121 3.28 12.94 0.66
CA ILE A 121 4.06 13.21 -0.57
C ILE A 121 3.28 12.72 -1.78
N VAL A 122 2.72 11.53 -1.70
CA VAL A 122 1.90 10.96 -2.78
C VAL A 122 0.62 11.77 -2.98
N GLN A 123 -0.05 12.21 -1.92
CA GLN A 123 -1.21 13.10 -2.03
C GLN A 123 -0.87 14.40 -2.77
N GLY A 124 0.30 15.00 -2.48
CA GLY A 124 0.75 16.21 -3.17
C GLY A 124 1.04 15.96 -4.65
N LEU A 125 1.85 14.92 -4.95
CA LEU A 125 2.28 14.63 -6.32
C LEU A 125 1.16 14.10 -7.22
N SER A 126 0.16 13.40 -6.66
CA SER A 126 -0.99 12.93 -7.42
C SER A 126 -1.97 14.03 -7.80
N GLY A 127 -1.88 15.21 -7.18
CA GLY A 127 -2.83 16.28 -7.37
C GLY A 127 -4.12 16.16 -6.55
N VAL A 128 -4.31 15.10 -5.74
CA VAL A 128 -5.52 14.97 -4.91
C VAL A 128 -5.70 16.14 -3.95
N MET A 129 -4.60 16.74 -3.48
CA MET A 129 -4.65 17.91 -2.61
C MET A 129 -5.17 19.15 -3.33
N SER A 130 -4.88 19.31 -4.63
CA SER A 130 -5.30 20.49 -5.40
C SER A 130 -6.80 20.53 -5.67
N VAL A 131 -7.46 19.37 -5.63
CA VAL A 131 -8.92 19.25 -5.82
C VAL A 131 -9.67 19.01 -4.51
N THR A 132 -8.97 19.02 -3.38
CA THR A 132 -9.57 18.82 -2.05
C THR A 132 -9.67 20.17 -1.33
N GLY A 133 -10.87 20.52 -0.87
CA GLY A 133 -11.20 21.82 -0.30
C GLY A 133 -12.03 22.67 -1.25
N ASP A 134 -12.08 23.94 -1.00
CA ASP A 134 -12.74 24.96 -1.83
C ASP A 134 -11.72 26.03 -2.28
N ALA A 135 -12.20 27.07 -2.97
CA ALA A 135 -11.35 28.11 -3.52
C ALA A 135 -10.54 28.90 -2.45
N GLU A 136 -11.00 28.91 -1.21
CA GLU A 136 -10.34 29.63 -0.12
C GLU A 136 -9.37 28.74 0.65
N SER A 137 -9.67 27.45 0.78
CA SER A 137 -8.96 26.50 1.64
C SER A 137 -7.99 25.57 0.90
N ALA A 138 -8.20 25.29 -0.38
CA ALA A 138 -7.32 24.42 -1.16
C ALA A 138 -5.92 25.05 -1.38
N PRO A 139 -4.85 24.23 -1.50
CA PRO A 139 -4.86 22.76 -1.48
C PRO A 139 -4.89 22.18 -0.06
N LEU A 140 -5.71 21.17 0.15
CA LEU A 140 -5.80 20.47 1.42
C LEU A 140 -5.48 18.97 1.26
N ARG A 141 -4.79 18.41 2.25
CA ARG A 141 -4.69 16.96 2.32
C ARG A 141 -6.02 16.33 2.73
N VAL A 142 -6.29 15.13 2.28
CA VAL A 142 -7.39 14.31 2.82
C VAL A 142 -7.12 13.99 4.29
N GLY A 143 -8.14 14.01 5.13
CA GLY A 143 -8.02 13.92 6.60
C GLY A 143 -7.45 12.62 7.16
N TYR A 144 -7.19 11.61 6.32
CA TYR A 144 -6.56 10.33 6.67
C TYR A 144 -5.54 9.93 5.59
N PRO A 145 -4.69 8.90 5.81
CA PRO A 145 -3.69 8.47 4.84
C PRO A 145 -4.34 7.75 3.65
N ILE A 146 -4.94 8.53 2.74
CA ILE A 146 -5.71 8.02 1.61
C ILE A 146 -4.85 7.29 0.59
N ALA A 147 -3.64 7.79 0.31
CA ALA A 147 -2.75 7.18 -0.67
C ALA A 147 -2.24 5.81 -0.18
N ASP A 148 -1.88 5.69 1.11
CA ASP A 148 -1.55 4.42 1.75
C ASP A 148 -2.75 3.45 1.68
N THR A 149 -3.95 3.96 1.97
CA THR A 149 -5.17 3.15 1.97
C THR A 149 -5.49 2.63 0.58
N ILE A 150 -5.46 3.49 -0.44
CA ILE A 150 -5.70 3.12 -1.84
C ILE A 150 -4.63 2.14 -2.33
N GLY A 151 -3.35 2.40 -2.07
CA GLY A 151 -2.26 1.50 -2.42
C GLY A 151 -2.44 0.11 -1.79
N GLY A 152 -2.77 0.05 -0.51
CA GLY A 152 -3.04 -1.20 0.20
C GLY A 152 -4.26 -1.97 -0.34
N MET A 153 -5.33 -1.27 -0.72
CA MET A 153 -6.51 -1.87 -1.37
C MET A 153 -6.19 -2.36 -2.78
N THR A 154 -5.45 -1.59 -3.56
CA THR A 154 -4.98 -1.98 -4.90
C THR A 154 -4.12 -3.24 -4.82
N ALA A 155 -3.19 -3.30 -3.86
CA ALA A 155 -2.37 -4.49 -3.64
C ALA A 155 -3.23 -5.71 -3.28
N ALA A 156 -4.22 -5.55 -2.39
CA ALA A 156 -5.13 -6.65 -2.02
C ALA A 156 -5.94 -7.15 -3.22
N PHE A 157 -6.44 -6.23 -4.06
CA PHE A 157 -7.17 -6.57 -5.28
C PHE A 157 -6.28 -7.29 -6.30
N ALA A 158 -5.07 -6.76 -6.55
CA ALA A 158 -4.12 -7.37 -7.48
C ALA A 158 -3.68 -8.78 -7.02
N VAL A 159 -3.40 -8.95 -5.72
CA VAL A 159 -3.09 -10.24 -5.12
C VAL A 159 -4.23 -11.23 -5.33
N THR A 160 -5.49 -10.82 -5.08
CA THR A 160 -6.64 -11.69 -5.27
C THR A 160 -6.80 -12.12 -6.72
N THR A 161 -6.60 -11.19 -7.66
CA THR A 161 -6.64 -11.47 -9.10
C THR A 161 -5.53 -12.45 -9.51
N ALA A 162 -4.32 -12.25 -9.00
CA ALA A 162 -3.19 -13.14 -9.25
C ALA A 162 -3.42 -14.54 -8.68
N LEU A 163 -4.03 -14.67 -7.50
CA LEU A 163 -4.40 -15.97 -6.93
C LEU A 163 -5.37 -16.75 -7.84
N VAL A 164 -6.35 -16.07 -8.44
CA VAL A 164 -7.27 -16.70 -9.40
C VAL A 164 -6.51 -17.18 -10.65
N LYS A 165 -5.56 -16.38 -11.16
CA LYS A 165 -4.72 -16.76 -12.31
C LYS A 165 -3.81 -17.93 -11.95
N THR A 166 -3.08 -17.84 -10.85
CA THR A 166 -2.16 -18.88 -10.38
C THR A 166 -2.89 -20.20 -10.11
N GLY A 167 -4.10 -20.16 -9.56
CA GLY A 167 -4.95 -21.33 -9.37
C GLY A 167 -5.33 -22.06 -10.67
N ARG A 168 -5.31 -21.38 -11.82
CA ARG A 168 -5.59 -21.95 -13.14
C ARG A 168 -4.32 -22.38 -13.88
N THR A 169 -3.24 -21.63 -13.73
CA THR A 169 -2.01 -21.81 -14.51
C THR A 169 -0.90 -22.56 -13.77
N GLY A 170 -0.94 -22.53 -12.44
CA GLY A 170 0.16 -23.01 -11.58
C GLY A 170 1.37 -22.06 -11.53
N GLU A 171 1.33 -20.93 -12.25
CA GLU A 171 2.45 -19.99 -12.35
C GLU A 171 2.28 -18.82 -11.39
N GLY A 172 3.35 -18.48 -10.67
CA GLY A 172 3.41 -17.28 -9.84
C GLY A 172 3.53 -15.99 -10.67
N GLU A 173 3.38 -14.86 -10.00
CA GLU A 173 3.41 -13.54 -10.64
C GLU A 173 4.15 -12.51 -9.78
N PHE A 174 4.84 -11.59 -10.45
CA PHE A 174 5.35 -10.37 -9.82
C PHE A 174 4.33 -9.24 -10.00
N ILE A 175 3.94 -8.62 -8.90
CA ILE A 175 3.01 -7.50 -8.87
C ILE A 175 3.76 -6.28 -8.34
N ASP A 176 3.84 -5.25 -9.14
CA ASP A 176 4.34 -3.94 -8.74
C ASP A 176 3.16 -2.98 -8.51
N VAL A 177 3.05 -2.44 -7.30
CA VAL A 177 2.00 -1.49 -6.94
C VAL A 177 2.64 -0.16 -6.56
N SER A 178 2.38 0.85 -7.36
CA SER A 178 2.73 2.24 -7.09
C SER A 178 1.58 2.95 -6.36
N MET A 179 1.86 3.53 -5.19
CA MET A 179 0.86 4.36 -4.49
C MET A 179 0.42 5.55 -5.32
N LEU A 180 1.37 6.19 -6.06
CA LEU A 180 1.07 7.32 -6.93
C LEU A 180 0.09 6.93 -8.04
N GLU A 181 0.39 5.87 -8.78
CA GLU A 181 -0.48 5.39 -9.87
C GLU A 181 -1.83 4.94 -9.36
N SER A 182 -1.85 4.20 -8.24
CA SER A 182 -3.10 3.78 -7.59
C SER A 182 -3.98 4.99 -7.23
N THR A 183 -3.37 6.07 -6.71
CA THR A 183 -4.10 7.29 -6.36
C THR A 183 -4.61 8.00 -7.63
N LEU A 184 -3.78 8.10 -8.68
CA LEU A 184 -4.18 8.70 -9.97
C LEU A 184 -5.36 7.94 -10.61
N VAL A 185 -5.38 6.62 -10.54
CA VAL A 185 -6.49 5.81 -11.06
C VAL A 185 -7.81 6.13 -10.35
N THR A 186 -7.79 6.39 -9.04
CA THR A 186 -9.01 6.79 -8.31
C THR A 186 -9.51 8.18 -8.67
N MET A 187 -8.66 9.04 -9.22
CA MET A 187 -9.00 10.35 -9.77
C MET A 187 -9.22 10.31 -11.30
N GLY A 188 -9.44 9.11 -11.87
CA GLY A 188 -9.38 8.88 -13.32
C GLY A 188 -10.19 9.86 -14.16
N TRP A 189 -11.41 10.23 -13.74
CA TRP A 189 -12.24 11.19 -14.48
C TRP A 189 -11.72 12.63 -14.38
N VAL A 190 -11.15 13.06 -13.24
CA VAL A 190 -10.51 14.37 -13.06
C VAL A 190 -9.30 14.49 -13.98
N VAL A 191 -8.43 13.46 -13.94
CA VAL A 191 -7.22 13.36 -14.78
C VAL A 191 -7.59 13.32 -16.25
N SER A 192 -8.58 12.51 -16.65
CA SER A 192 -9.05 12.41 -18.04
C SER A 192 -9.60 13.74 -18.55
N ASN A 193 -10.39 14.43 -17.74
CA ASN A 193 -10.91 15.76 -18.12
C ASN A 193 -9.78 16.77 -18.36
N PHE A 194 -8.77 16.80 -17.49
CA PHE A 194 -7.61 17.66 -17.68
C PHE A 194 -6.84 17.31 -18.98
N LEU A 195 -6.55 16.05 -19.19
CA LEU A 195 -5.79 15.60 -20.37
C LEU A 195 -6.51 15.88 -21.69
N ILE A 196 -7.84 15.79 -21.71
CA ILE A 196 -8.64 16.01 -22.92
C ILE A 196 -8.89 17.49 -23.17
N SER A 197 -9.21 18.27 -22.11
CA SER A 197 -9.65 19.66 -22.25
C SER A 197 -8.53 20.70 -22.07
N GLY A 198 -7.43 20.31 -21.42
CA GLY A 198 -6.39 21.23 -20.97
C GLY A 198 -6.83 22.16 -19.82
N ARG A 199 -8.03 21.98 -19.27
CA ARG A 199 -8.55 22.80 -18.17
C ARG A 199 -8.14 22.21 -16.85
N GLU A 200 -7.47 23.01 -16.03
CA GLU A 200 -7.10 22.61 -14.68
C GLU A 200 -8.34 22.37 -13.82
N PRO A 201 -8.43 21.24 -13.11
CA PRO A 201 -9.52 20.99 -12.18
C PRO A 201 -9.45 21.98 -11.02
N GLN A 202 -10.63 22.46 -10.61
CA GLN A 202 -10.76 23.40 -9.49
C GLN A 202 -11.28 22.67 -8.24
N PRO A 203 -10.87 23.09 -7.04
CA PRO A 203 -11.44 22.59 -5.81
C PRO A 203 -12.86 23.14 -5.63
N LEU A 204 -13.83 22.26 -5.52
CA LEU A 204 -15.26 22.61 -5.53
C LEU A 204 -15.92 22.53 -4.14
N GLY A 205 -15.16 22.21 -3.09
CA GLY A 205 -15.73 21.99 -1.77
C GLY A 205 -16.75 20.86 -1.80
N ASN A 206 -18.00 21.17 -1.49
CA ASN A 206 -19.12 20.23 -1.52
C ASN A 206 -19.93 20.27 -2.82
N GLU A 207 -19.51 21.06 -3.80
CA GLU A 207 -20.17 21.16 -5.09
C GLU A 207 -19.73 20.06 -6.06
N ASN A 208 -20.52 19.85 -7.10
CA ASN A 208 -20.22 18.90 -8.17
C ASN A 208 -20.37 19.58 -9.53
N PHE A 209 -19.38 19.43 -10.40
CA PHE A 209 -19.41 20.08 -11.72
C PHE A 209 -20.26 19.33 -12.76
N THR A 210 -20.70 18.10 -12.48
CA THR A 210 -21.46 17.27 -13.43
C THR A 210 -22.96 17.28 -13.21
N ALA A 211 -23.43 17.71 -12.06
CA ALA A 211 -24.87 17.68 -11.72
C ALA A 211 -25.26 18.87 -10.83
N ALA A 212 -26.34 19.54 -11.20
CA ALA A 212 -26.96 20.58 -10.38
C ALA A 212 -28.45 20.23 -10.21
N PRO A 213 -29.03 20.37 -9.01
CA PRO A 213 -28.39 20.68 -7.75
C PRO A 213 -27.71 19.43 -7.16
N SER A 214 -26.49 19.57 -6.73
CA SER A 214 -25.72 18.48 -6.09
C SER A 214 -25.16 18.88 -4.73
N GLU A 215 -25.58 20.03 -4.24
CA GLU A 215 -25.19 20.50 -2.92
C GLU A 215 -25.72 19.55 -1.85
N ILE A 216 -24.83 19.13 -0.93
CA ILE A 216 -25.26 18.59 0.34
C ILE A 216 -25.95 19.74 1.06
N GLY A 217 -27.28 19.70 1.10
CA GLY A 217 -28.07 20.74 1.73
C GLY A 217 -27.50 21.08 3.11
N ARG A 218 -27.33 22.37 3.40
CA ARG A 218 -27.05 22.81 4.75
C ARG A 218 -28.24 22.44 5.60
N ALA A 219 -28.05 21.43 6.47
CA ALA A 219 -29.01 21.08 7.51
C ALA A 219 -29.07 22.21 8.56
#